data_9ae0129d98070eb1f0efaabbb7936d15
#
_entry.id   9ae0129d98070eb1f0efaabbb7936d15
#
_cell.length_a   1.000
_cell.length_b   1.000
_cell.length_c   1.000
_cell.angle_alpha   90.00
_cell.angle_beta   90.00
_cell.angle_gamma   90.00
#
_symmetry.space_group_name_H-M   'P 1'
#
loop_
_entity.id
_entity.type
_entity.pdbx_description
1 polymer ?
#
loop_
_entity_poly.entity_id
_entity_poly.type
_entity_poly.pdbx_seq_one_letter_code
_entity_poly.pdbx_strand_id
1 'polypeptide(L)'
;MANSTIRRVLISLSVVILLALMGGGYYAYRMYSRMMVSNVDTADREHVYVYIPSGSTYRDVIEVMINSESIVDIETFKWACSRMGYPHSVKAGRYRLRTGMTNRELVNMLRAGLQTPVRVTFTGFRTPEQLAQRISRQLELDSADLVNAFRSEEVAQQYGFTPETFIAMFVPNTYQFFWNTSVNGFFERMKREYEAFWTPERDRKAQESGLGRIGVVTIASIVEEETVRVDERPKIAGVFINRLNRGTPLQACPTVKFALNDFTIRRVLTHHLSVESPYNTYKHKGLPPGPINAPSISSVDAVLNYEKHGYYFFSANPDFSGYHVFAKTLDEHNRNAREYQRALNQQRIFR
;
A
#
# COMPACT_ATOMS: atom_id res chain seq x y z
N MET A 1 -82.30 27.03 26.67
CA MET A 1 -81.36 26.01 27.20
C MET A 1 -80.53 25.31 26.11
N ALA A 2 -81.00 25.06 24.88
CA ALA A 2 -80.28 24.43 23.77
C ALA A 2 -78.96 25.14 23.38
N ASN A 3 -78.93 26.49 23.31
CA ASN A 3 -77.73 27.24 22.90
C ASN A 3 -76.52 27.10 23.85
N SER A 4 -76.74 26.95 25.18
CA SER A 4 -75.65 26.79 26.17
C SER A 4 -74.99 25.39 26.10
N THR A 5 -75.78 24.38 25.80
CA THR A 5 -75.26 22.99 25.63
C THR A 5 -74.44 22.86 24.32
N ILE A 6 -74.95 23.41 23.21
CA ILE A 6 -74.23 23.43 21.92
C ILE A 6 -72.91 24.20 22.09
N ARG A 7 -72.90 25.36 22.76
CA ARG A 7 -71.64 26.11 23.02
C ARG A 7 -70.63 25.33 23.88
N ARG A 8 -71.09 24.61 24.90
CA ARG A 8 -70.22 23.74 25.73
C ARG A 8 -69.63 22.60 24.91
N VAL A 9 -70.43 21.96 24.06
CA VAL A 9 -69.98 20.87 23.17
C VAL A 9 -68.92 21.39 22.18
N LEU A 10 -69.16 22.55 21.57
CA LEU A 10 -68.22 23.19 20.66
C LEU A 10 -66.90 23.55 21.34
N ILE A 11 -66.96 24.12 22.57
CA ILE A 11 -65.76 24.43 23.36
C ILE A 11 -64.98 23.13 23.73
N SER A 12 -65.68 22.08 24.17
CA SER A 12 -65.02 20.79 24.48
C SER A 12 -64.38 20.17 23.23
N LEU A 13 -65.05 20.24 22.06
CA LEU A 13 -64.48 19.72 20.80
C LEU A 13 -63.26 20.55 20.39
N SER A 14 -63.30 21.86 20.50
CA SER A 14 -62.14 22.74 20.21
C SER A 14 -60.95 22.44 21.13
N VAL A 15 -61.17 22.19 22.42
CA VAL A 15 -60.12 21.81 23.37
C VAL A 15 -59.51 20.47 22.97
N VAL A 16 -60.32 19.48 22.60
CA VAL A 16 -59.83 18.15 22.18
C VAL A 16 -58.98 18.28 20.89
N ILE A 17 -59.48 19.07 19.92
CA ILE A 17 -58.71 19.34 18.70
C ILE A 17 -57.39 20.05 19.01
N LEU A 18 -57.37 21.03 19.88
CA LEU A 18 -56.16 21.76 20.28
C LEU A 18 -55.16 20.83 20.97
N LEU A 19 -55.63 19.96 21.87
CA LEU A 19 -54.77 18.97 22.53
C LEU A 19 -54.21 17.93 21.53
N ALA A 20 -55.01 17.50 20.57
CA ALA A 20 -54.56 16.61 19.49
C ALA A 20 -53.51 17.30 18.58
N LEU A 21 -53.69 18.56 18.24
CA LEU A 21 -52.71 19.35 17.48
C LEU A 21 -51.42 19.58 18.26
N MET A 22 -51.50 19.91 19.56
CA MET A 22 -50.34 20.06 20.42
C MET A 22 -49.60 18.70 20.59
N GLY A 23 -50.30 17.61 20.83
CA GLY A 23 -49.74 16.26 20.90
C GLY A 23 -49.09 15.83 19.59
N GLY A 24 -49.76 16.07 18.45
CA GLY A 24 -49.24 15.82 17.12
C GLY A 24 -48.00 16.68 16.81
N GLY A 25 -48.03 17.94 17.14
CA GLY A 25 -46.91 18.86 16.98
C GLY A 25 -45.70 18.47 17.83
N TYR A 26 -45.94 18.11 19.11
CA TYR A 26 -44.88 17.59 20.00
C TYR A 26 -44.28 16.27 19.49
N TYR A 27 -45.11 15.36 19.01
CA TYR A 27 -44.65 14.11 18.43
C TYR A 27 -43.79 14.34 17.16
N ALA A 28 -44.29 15.19 16.28
CA ALA A 28 -43.56 15.58 15.08
C ALA A 28 -42.22 16.25 15.40
N TYR A 29 -42.21 17.15 16.38
CA TYR A 29 -40.98 17.78 16.86
C TYR A 29 -39.98 16.75 17.46
N ARG A 30 -40.46 15.80 18.27
CA ARG A 30 -39.60 14.72 18.80
C ARG A 30 -39.04 13.83 17.71
N MET A 31 -39.86 13.50 16.70
CA MET A 31 -39.38 12.74 15.52
C MET A 31 -38.32 13.52 14.76
N TYR A 32 -38.56 14.80 14.52
CA TYR A 32 -37.61 15.70 13.85
C TYR A 32 -36.32 15.81 14.66
N SER A 33 -36.37 16.08 15.96
CA SER A 33 -35.20 16.24 16.79
C SER A 33 -34.31 14.97 16.84
N ARG A 34 -34.90 13.78 16.97
CA ARG A 34 -34.17 12.51 16.94
C ARG A 34 -33.45 12.24 15.63
N MET A 35 -33.92 12.81 14.52
CA MET A 35 -33.36 12.57 13.20
C MET A 35 -32.39 13.65 12.76
N MET A 36 -32.69 14.92 13.07
CA MET A 36 -32.09 16.11 12.46
C MET A 36 -31.22 16.93 13.40
N VAL A 37 -31.26 16.70 14.71
CA VAL A 37 -30.35 17.33 15.66
C VAL A 37 -29.01 16.59 15.61
N SER A 38 -27.92 17.35 15.79
CA SER A 38 -26.57 16.78 15.89
C SER A 38 -26.48 15.70 16.96
N ASN A 39 -25.94 14.53 16.60
CA ASN A 39 -25.73 13.42 17.51
C ASN A 39 -24.30 12.88 17.46
N VAL A 40 -23.40 13.53 16.74
CA VAL A 40 -21.99 13.19 16.70
C VAL A 40 -21.20 14.35 17.29
N ASP A 41 -20.37 14.02 18.28
CA ASP A 41 -19.36 14.89 18.86
C ASP A 41 -18.02 14.17 18.89
N THR A 42 -17.00 14.73 18.28
CA THR A 42 -15.65 14.18 18.22
C THR A 42 -14.70 14.85 19.22
N ALA A 43 -15.27 15.62 20.16
CA ALA A 43 -14.53 16.46 21.11
C ALA A 43 -13.58 17.42 20.33
N ASP A 44 -12.33 17.53 20.77
CA ASP A 44 -11.33 18.42 20.14
C ASP A 44 -10.72 17.86 18.84
N ARG A 45 -11.16 16.68 18.39
CA ARG A 45 -10.64 16.06 17.15
C ARG A 45 -11.44 16.54 15.94
N GLU A 46 -10.76 16.87 14.87
CA GLU A 46 -11.41 17.26 13.60
C GLU A 46 -12.39 16.18 13.10
N HIS A 47 -12.06 14.91 13.31
CA HIS A 47 -12.88 13.75 12.96
C HIS A 47 -12.41 12.50 13.72
N VAL A 48 -13.28 11.50 13.76
CA VAL A 48 -13.00 10.17 14.29
C VAL A 48 -13.28 9.14 13.18
N TYR A 49 -12.41 8.15 13.05
CA TYR A 49 -12.68 7.01 12.17
C TYR A 49 -13.24 5.84 12.97
N VAL A 50 -14.35 5.30 12.48
CA VAL A 50 -14.90 4.03 12.96
C VAL A 50 -14.69 2.95 11.90
N TYR A 51 -14.39 1.75 12.36
CA TYR A 51 -14.09 0.59 11.52
C TYR A 51 -15.15 -0.48 11.77
N ILE A 52 -15.92 -0.79 10.73
CA ILE A 52 -16.94 -1.85 10.77
C ILE A 52 -16.34 -3.05 10.04
N PRO A 53 -15.96 -4.12 10.74
CA PRO A 53 -15.36 -5.31 10.14
C PRO A 53 -16.26 -6.00 9.11
N SER A 54 -15.65 -6.73 8.20
CA SER A 54 -16.35 -7.59 7.23
C SER A 54 -17.15 -8.67 7.98
N GLY A 55 -18.40 -8.87 7.58
CA GLY A 55 -19.31 -9.81 8.26
C GLY A 55 -19.97 -9.28 9.53
N SER A 56 -19.74 -8.01 9.93
CA SER A 56 -20.37 -7.41 11.11
C SER A 56 -21.89 -7.43 11.00
N THR A 57 -22.51 -7.74 12.12
CA THR A 57 -23.96 -7.60 12.33
C THR A 57 -24.30 -6.18 12.78
N TYR A 58 -25.60 -5.85 12.82
CA TYR A 58 -26.05 -4.58 13.39
C TYR A 58 -25.63 -4.39 14.86
N ARG A 59 -25.60 -5.47 15.64
CA ARG A 59 -25.15 -5.44 17.03
C ARG A 59 -23.70 -5.00 17.12
N ASP A 60 -22.84 -5.54 16.27
CA ASP A 60 -21.41 -5.19 16.23
C ASP A 60 -21.21 -3.72 15.86
N VAL A 61 -22.03 -3.18 14.92
CA VAL A 61 -22.02 -1.75 14.61
C VAL A 61 -22.36 -0.90 15.82
N ILE A 62 -23.38 -1.28 16.60
CA ILE A 62 -23.74 -0.55 17.83
C ILE A 62 -22.58 -0.54 18.83
N GLU A 63 -21.90 -1.67 19.01
CA GLU A 63 -20.72 -1.76 19.87
C GLU A 63 -19.57 -0.87 19.36
N VAL A 64 -19.29 -0.87 18.07
CA VAL A 64 -18.30 0.03 17.44
C VAL A 64 -18.65 1.50 17.69
N MET A 65 -19.92 1.88 17.54
CA MET A 65 -20.36 3.26 17.77
C MET A 65 -20.26 3.68 19.24
N ILE A 66 -20.61 2.80 20.18
CA ILE A 66 -20.43 3.05 21.61
C ILE A 66 -18.96 3.24 21.95
N ASN A 67 -18.09 2.32 21.48
CA ASN A 67 -16.66 2.36 21.74
C ASN A 67 -15.94 3.55 21.08
N SER A 68 -16.56 4.17 20.08
CA SER A 68 -16.01 5.38 19.47
C SER A 68 -16.09 6.62 20.36
N GLU A 69 -16.95 6.58 21.39
CA GLU A 69 -17.26 7.70 22.30
C GLU A 69 -17.68 8.98 21.56
N SER A 70 -18.09 8.84 20.30
CA SER A 70 -18.43 9.99 19.44
C SER A 70 -19.93 10.17 19.23
N ILE A 71 -20.77 9.28 19.79
CA ILE A 71 -22.22 9.35 19.69
C ILE A 71 -22.77 9.91 21.00
N VAL A 72 -23.44 11.06 20.92
CA VAL A 72 -23.97 11.77 22.09
C VAL A 72 -25.14 10.99 22.72
N ASP A 73 -26.07 10.52 21.91
CA ASP A 73 -27.23 9.73 22.34
C ASP A 73 -27.38 8.47 21.46
N ILE A 74 -26.90 7.36 22.01
CA ILE A 74 -26.92 6.06 21.32
C ILE A 74 -28.36 5.55 21.09
N GLU A 75 -29.31 5.89 21.96
CA GLU A 75 -30.69 5.41 21.82
C GLU A 75 -31.42 6.13 20.67
N THR A 76 -31.16 7.41 20.47
CA THR A 76 -31.68 8.12 19.30
C THR A 76 -31.03 7.63 18.00
N PHE A 77 -29.75 7.24 18.04
CA PHE A 77 -29.06 6.59 16.92
C PHE A 77 -29.68 5.23 16.58
N LYS A 78 -29.86 4.34 17.57
CA LYS A 78 -30.53 3.04 17.39
C LYS A 78 -31.94 3.19 16.80
N TRP A 79 -32.69 4.17 17.31
CA TRP A 79 -34.03 4.47 16.80
C TRP A 79 -33.99 4.91 15.32
N ALA A 80 -33.05 5.78 14.95
CA ALA A 80 -32.87 6.23 13.57
C ALA A 80 -32.47 5.07 12.66
N CYS A 81 -31.54 4.22 13.09
CA CYS A 81 -31.14 3.00 12.39
C CYS A 81 -32.33 2.11 12.07
N SER A 82 -33.14 1.81 13.07
CA SER A 82 -34.34 0.98 12.90
C SER A 82 -35.32 1.64 11.92
N ARG A 83 -35.59 2.94 12.07
CA ARG A 83 -36.54 3.67 11.23
C ARG A 83 -36.11 3.75 9.76
N MET A 84 -34.80 3.77 9.52
CA MET A 84 -34.21 3.84 8.17
C MET A 84 -33.85 2.47 7.58
N GLY A 85 -34.16 1.36 8.29
CA GLY A 85 -33.91 -0.01 7.79
C GLY A 85 -32.42 -0.41 7.75
N TYR A 86 -31.56 0.29 8.50
CA TYR A 86 -30.13 0.01 8.51
C TYR A 86 -29.77 -1.38 9.04
N PRO A 87 -30.48 -1.99 10.04
CA PRO A 87 -30.15 -3.32 10.54
C PRO A 87 -30.07 -4.42 9.46
N HIS A 88 -30.74 -4.22 8.33
CA HIS A 88 -30.76 -5.17 7.19
C HIS A 88 -29.78 -4.79 6.07
N SER A 89 -28.98 -3.75 6.26
CA SER A 89 -28.08 -3.21 5.22
C SER A 89 -26.74 -2.75 5.78
N VAL A 90 -26.22 -3.47 6.78
CA VAL A 90 -24.89 -3.22 7.34
C VAL A 90 -23.84 -3.38 6.25
N LYS A 91 -22.94 -2.41 6.15
CA LYS A 91 -21.82 -2.43 5.22
C LYS A 91 -20.51 -2.22 5.98
N ALA A 92 -19.61 -3.17 5.83
CA ALA A 92 -18.27 -3.10 6.37
C ALA A 92 -17.48 -1.95 5.77
N GLY A 93 -16.50 -1.42 6.52
CA GLY A 93 -15.60 -0.39 6.02
C GLY A 93 -15.17 0.63 7.06
N ARG A 94 -14.37 1.59 6.63
CA ARG A 94 -13.92 2.73 7.43
C ARG A 94 -14.76 3.96 7.15
N TYR A 95 -15.39 4.51 8.18
CA TYR A 95 -16.26 5.68 8.09
C TYR A 95 -15.72 6.83 8.93
N ARG A 96 -15.83 8.04 8.40
CA ARG A 96 -15.36 9.26 9.07
C ARG A 96 -16.52 9.98 9.74
N LEU A 97 -16.51 10.01 11.07
CA LEU A 97 -17.43 10.81 11.88
C LEU A 97 -16.89 12.24 12.04
N ARG A 98 -17.76 13.22 11.98
CA ARG A 98 -17.45 14.64 12.21
C ARG A 98 -18.44 15.22 13.19
N THR A 99 -17.99 16.09 14.06
CA THR A 99 -18.86 16.85 14.97
C THR A 99 -19.95 17.55 14.17
N GLY A 100 -21.14 17.54 14.71
CA GLY A 100 -22.31 18.17 14.09
C GLY A 100 -23.12 17.25 13.18
N MET A 101 -22.65 16.03 12.87
CA MET A 101 -23.45 15.10 12.06
C MET A 101 -24.73 14.70 12.77
N THR A 102 -25.83 14.71 12.04
CA THR A 102 -27.14 14.24 12.49
C THR A 102 -27.26 12.72 12.37
N ASN A 103 -28.20 12.11 13.08
CA ASN A 103 -28.51 10.70 12.92
C ASN A 103 -28.87 10.35 11.48
N ARG A 104 -29.57 11.21 10.77
CA ARG A 104 -29.94 11.01 9.36
C ARG A 104 -28.71 10.93 8.46
N GLU A 105 -27.76 11.83 8.63
CA GLU A 105 -26.52 11.85 7.84
C GLU A 105 -25.66 10.62 8.14
N LEU A 106 -25.49 10.30 9.44
CA LEU A 106 -24.71 9.15 9.88
C LEU A 106 -25.29 7.84 9.34
N VAL A 107 -26.58 7.59 9.54
CA VAL A 107 -27.23 6.36 9.08
C VAL A 107 -27.23 6.27 7.55
N ASN A 108 -27.45 7.38 6.83
CA ASN A 108 -27.34 7.40 5.37
C ASN A 108 -25.93 7.05 4.89
N MET A 109 -24.89 7.61 5.52
CA MET A 109 -23.49 7.31 5.20
C MET A 109 -23.20 5.82 5.38
N LEU A 110 -23.58 5.24 6.52
CA LEU A 110 -23.36 3.83 6.83
C LEU A 110 -24.13 2.91 5.89
N ARG A 111 -25.44 3.19 5.67
CA ARG A 111 -26.30 2.40 4.80
C ARG A 111 -25.88 2.45 3.33
N ALA A 112 -25.47 3.61 2.86
CA ALA A 112 -24.97 3.77 1.50
C ALA A 112 -23.56 3.16 1.31
N GLY A 113 -22.81 2.92 2.40
CA GLY A 113 -21.45 2.43 2.33
C GLY A 113 -20.47 3.50 1.85
N LEU A 114 -20.70 4.76 2.21
CA LEU A 114 -19.83 5.89 1.85
C LEU A 114 -18.56 5.88 2.69
N GLN A 115 -17.71 4.90 2.43
CA GLN A 115 -16.45 4.70 3.12
C GLN A 115 -15.46 5.83 2.84
N THR A 116 -14.57 6.08 3.80
CA THR A 116 -13.40 6.94 3.61
C THR A 116 -12.19 6.08 3.29
N PRO A 117 -11.53 6.25 2.12
CA PRO A 117 -10.37 5.46 1.76
C PRO A 117 -9.20 5.62 2.74
N VAL A 118 -8.40 4.55 2.90
CA VAL A 118 -7.12 4.54 3.60
C VAL A 118 -6.01 4.84 2.59
N ARG A 119 -5.06 5.68 2.95
CA ARG A 119 -3.83 5.88 2.18
C ARG A 119 -2.83 4.81 2.60
N VAL A 120 -2.64 3.81 1.77
CA VAL A 120 -1.71 2.70 1.99
C VAL A 120 -0.40 3.01 1.30
N THR A 121 0.67 3.13 2.06
CA THR A 121 2.02 3.36 1.53
C THR A 121 2.86 2.13 1.76
N PHE A 122 3.50 1.64 0.70
CA PHE A 122 4.59 0.70 0.82
C PHE A 122 5.77 1.13 -0.05
N THR A 123 6.94 1.00 0.52
CA THR A 123 8.23 1.19 -0.14
C THR A 123 8.77 -0.16 -0.56
N GLY A 124 9.95 -0.22 -1.17
CA GLY A 124 10.58 -1.47 -1.58
C GLY A 124 10.54 -2.55 -0.50
N PHE A 125 10.24 -3.76 -0.90
CA PHE A 125 10.21 -4.95 -0.04
C PHE A 125 10.88 -6.11 -0.79
N ARG A 126 11.42 -7.08 -0.05
CA ARG A 126 12.14 -8.22 -0.62
C ARG A 126 11.34 -9.53 -0.55
N THR A 127 10.44 -9.64 0.42
CA THR A 127 9.67 -10.87 0.63
C THR A 127 8.18 -10.59 0.76
N PRO A 128 7.33 -11.57 0.43
CA PRO A 128 5.88 -11.47 0.63
C PRO A 128 5.48 -11.10 2.05
N GLU A 129 6.22 -11.61 3.06
CA GLU A 129 5.96 -11.34 4.47
C GLU A 129 6.14 -9.86 4.81
N GLN A 130 7.18 -9.22 4.25
CA GLN A 130 7.42 -7.79 4.45
C GLN A 130 6.28 -6.95 3.87
N LEU A 131 5.77 -7.32 2.69
CA LEU A 131 4.60 -6.65 2.10
C LEU A 131 3.37 -6.89 2.96
N ALA A 132 3.07 -8.16 3.26
CA ALA A 132 1.88 -8.56 4.01
C ALA A 132 1.82 -7.86 5.37
N GLN A 133 2.92 -7.81 6.11
CA GLN A 133 3.00 -7.10 7.39
C GLN A 133 2.71 -5.60 7.26
N ARG A 134 3.14 -4.96 6.18
CA ARG A 134 2.87 -3.53 5.95
C ARG A 134 1.43 -3.27 5.59
N ILE A 135 0.82 -4.14 4.77
CA ILE A 135 -0.54 -3.99 4.29
C ILE A 135 -1.56 -4.32 5.39
N SER A 136 -1.37 -5.42 6.12
CA SER A 136 -2.29 -5.85 7.20
C SER A 136 -2.36 -4.87 8.38
N ARG A 137 -1.34 -4.04 8.58
CA ARG A 137 -1.39 -2.93 9.57
C ARG A 137 -2.30 -1.78 9.15
N GLN A 138 -2.63 -1.68 7.87
CA GLN A 138 -3.34 -0.54 7.29
C GLN A 138 -4.72 -0.92 6.77
N LEU A 139 -4.93 -2.17 6.38
CA LEU A 139 -6.18 -2.72 5.87
C LEU A 139 -6.64 -3.89 6.74
N GLU A 140 -7.88 -4.33 6.55
CA GLU A 140 -8.48 -5.48 7.25
C GLU A 140 -7.89 -6.83 6.81
N LEU A 141 -7.01 -6.85 5.82
CA LEU A 141 -6.44 -8.06 5.25
C LEU A 141 -5.66 -8.90 6.27
N ASP A 142 -5.91 -10.21 6.27
CA ASP A 142 -5.07 -11.14 7.01
C ASP A 142 -3.70 -11.29 6.33
N SER A 143 -2.65 -11.24 7.15
CA SER A 143 -1.26 -11.31 6.69
C SER A 143 -0.92 -12.69 6.09
N ALA A 144 -1.44 -13.77 6.66
CA ALA A 144 -1.18 -15.12 6.19
C ALA A 144 -1.87 -15.37 4.84
N ASP A 145 -3.12 -14.92 4.69
CA ASP A 145 -3.85 -15.03 3.43
C ASP A 145 -3.13 -14.28 2.30
N LEU A 146 -2.60 -13.08 2.59
CA LEU A 146 -1.87 -12.30 1.60
C LEU A 146 -0.54 -12.99 1.21
N VAL A 147 0.20 -13.55 2.17
CA VAL A 147 1.44 -14.31 1.91
C VAL A 147 1.14 -15.56 1.08
N ASN A 148 0.12 -16.33 1.46
CA ASN A 148 -0.26 -17.56 0.76
C ASN A 148 -0.65 -17.26 -0.69
N ALA A 149 -1.47 -16.23 -0.91
CA ALA A 149 -1.87 -15.82 -2.24
C ALA A 149 -0.66 -15.29 -3.06
N PHE A 150 0.26 -14.54 -2.45
CA PHE A 150 1.46 -14.06 -3.14
C PHE A 150 2.39 -15.20 -3.59
N ARG A 151 2.43 -16.29 -2.83
CA ARG A 151 3.27 -17.47 -3.14
C ARG A 151 2.59 -18.48 -4.07
N SER A 152 1.28 -18.31 -4.33
CA SER A 152 0.55 -19.21 -5.22
C SER A 152 0.97 -19.00 -6.68
N GLU A 153 1.42 -20.07 -7.32
CA GLU A 153 1.70 -20.09 -8.75
C GLU A 153 0.45 -19.76 -9.58
N GLU A 154 -0.70 -20.31 -9.20
CA GLU A 154 -1.99 -20.03 -9.83
C GLU A 154 -2.31 -18.52 -9.82
N VAL A 155 -2.13 -17.87 -8.66
CA VAL A 155 -2.38 -16.45 -8.52
C VAL A 155 -1.40 -15.64 -9.36
N ALA A 156 -0.11 -15.96 -9.35
CA ALA A 156 0.87 -15.29 -10.19
C ALA A 156 0.52 -15.40 -11.69
N GLN A 157 0.17 -16.60 -12.15
CA GLN A 157 -0.22 -16.87 -13.54
C GLN A 157 -1.50 -16.14 -13.94
N GLN A 158 -2.49 -16.02 -13.04
CA GLN A 158 -3.72 -15.25 -13.26
C GLN A 158 -3.41 -13.79 -13.64
N TYR A 159 -2.35 -13.20 -13.08
CA TYR A 159 -1.93 -11.83 -13.37
C TYR A 159 -0.86 -11.74 -14.47
N GLY A 160 -0.44 -12.86 -15.06
CA GLY A 160 0.52 -12.92 -16.17
C GLY A 160 1.98 -12.91 -15.71
N PHE A 161 2.27 -13.44 -14.52
CA PHE A 161 3.60 -13.58 -13.94
C PHE A 161 3.92 -15.01 -13.58
N THR A 162 5.20 -15.30 -13.32
CA THR A 162 5.63 -16.49 -12.60
C THR A 162 5.83 -16.14 -11.12
N PRO A 163 5.96 -17.11 -10.20
CA PRO A 163 6.25 -16.83 -8.81
C PRO A 163 7.48 -15.93 -8.60
N GLU A 164 8.53 -16.13 -9.41
CA GLU A 164 9.77 -15.37 -9.33
C GLU A 164 9.60 -13.92 -9.83
N THR A 165 8.70 -13.69 -10.76
CA THR A 165 8.48 -12.38 -11.38
C THR A 165 7.29 -11.62 -10.78
N PHE A 166 6.48 -12.27 -9.96
CA PHE A 166 5.24 -11.66 -9.43
C PHE A 166 5.48 -10.40 -8.61
N ILE A 167 6.62 -10.32 -7.92
CA ILE A 167 7.03 -9.12 -7.18
C ILE A 167 7.12 -7.87 -8.08
N ALA A 168 7.40 -8.03 -9.38
CA ALA A 168 7.48 -6.91 -10.32
C ALA A 168 6.15 -6.18 -10.52
N MET A 169 5.01 -6.83 -10.22
CA MET A 169 3.69 -6.20 -10.31
C MET A 169 3.51 -5.07 -9.28
N PHE A 170 4.24 -5.11 -8.17
CA PHE A 170 4.02 -4.21 -7.04
C PHE A 170 4.95 -3.00 -7.14
N VAL A 171 4.48 -1.93 -7.75
CA VAL A 171 5.21 -0.67 -7.86
C VAL A 171 5.14 0.08 -6.53
N PRO A 172 6.27 0.34 -5.84
CA PRO A 172 6.25 1.05 -4.57
C PRO A 172 5.71 2.48 -4.72
N ASN A 173 4.64 2.79 -4.00
CA ASN A 173 3.99 4.11 -4.00
C ASN A 173 2.97 4.21 -2.83
N THR A 174 2.20 5.29 -2.82
CA THR A 174 1.03 5.48 -1.95
C THR A 174 -0.24 5.33 -2.76
N TYR A 175 -1.11 4.42 -2.34
CA TYR A 175 -2.37 4.12 -2.99
C TYR A 175 -3.56 4.34 -2.05
N GLN A 176 -4.73 4.59 -2.62
CA GLN A 176 -5.97 4.65 -1.85
C GLN A 176 -6.72 3.31 -1.98
N PHE A 177 -7.07 2.73 -0.83
CA PHE A 177 -7.86 1.52 -0.73
C PHE A 177 -9.03 1.73 0.22
N PHE A 178 -10.12 1.00 0.03
CA PHE A 178 -11.08 0.81 1.11
C PHE A 178 -10.47 -0.12 2.16
N TRP A 179 -10.75 0.17 3.43
CA TRP A 179 -10.14 -0.55 4.54
C TRP A 179 -10.41 -2.06 4.50
N ASN A 180 -11.60 -2.46 4.07
CA ASN A 180 -12.06 -3.84 3.90
C ASN A 180 -11.78 -4.42 2.50
N THR A 181 -10.77 -3.91 1.79
CA THR A 181 -10.37 -4.48 0.49
C THR A 181 -9.91 -5.92 0.66
N SER A 182 -10.43 -6.85 -0.14
CA SER A 182 -10.01 -8.25 -0.13
C SER A 182 -8.63 -8.47 -0.74
N VAL A 183 -8.01 -9.63 -0.52
CA VAL A 183 -6.72 -10.02 -1.14
C VAL A 183 -6.79 -9.92 -2.67
N ASN A 184 -7.83 -10.45 -3.28
CA ASN A 184 -8.04 -10.34 -4.73
C ASN A 184 -8.19 -8.87 -5.17
N GLY A 185 -9.00 -8.09 -4.46
CA GLY A 185 -9.17 -6.67 -4.75
C GLY A 185 -7.85 -5.87 -4.61
N PHE A 186 -6.99 -6.26 -3.68
CA PHE A 186 -5.65 -5.70 -3.56
C PHE A 186 -4.78 -6.03 -4.79
N PHE A 187 -4.72 -7.29 -5.20
CA PHE A 187 -3.93 -7.70 -6.37
C PHE A 187 -4.47 -7.11 -7.68
N GLU A 188 -5.77 -7.09 -7.87
CA GLU A 188 -6.39 -6.42 -9.02
C GLU A 188 -6.05 -4.93 -9.09
N ARG A 189 -6.03 -4.25 -7.94
CA ARG A 189 -5.60 -2.86 -7.89
C ARG A 189 -4.12 -2.73 -8.23
N MET A 190 -3.25 -3.59 -7.71
CA MET A 190 -1.83 -3.57 -8.04
C MET A 190 -1.58 -3.85 -9.52
N LYS A 191 -2.32 -4.76 -10.12
CA LYS A 191 -2.24 -5.02 -11.57
C LYS A 191 -2.60 -3.77 -12.39
N ARG A 192 -3.70 -3.08 -12.03
CA ARG A 192 -4.07 -1.83 -12.70
C ARG A 192 -2.99 -0.75 -12.58
N GLU A 193 -2.41 -0.62 -11.39
CA GLU A 193 -1.32 0.35 -11.16
C GLU A 193 -0.04 -0.02 -11.93
N TYR A 194 0.28 -1.31 -12.01
CA TYR A 194 1.37 -1.82 -12.83
C TYR A 194 1.16 -1.49 -14.32
N GLU A 195 -0.02 -1.75 -14.86
CA GLU A 195 -0.30 -1.42 -16.26
C GLU A 195 -0.28 0.10 -16.52
N ALA A 196 -0.80 0.89 -15.60
CA ALA A 196 -0.75 2.35 -15.69
C ALA A 196 0.69 2.90 -15.57
N PHE A 197 1.54 2.24 -14.80
CA PHE A 197 2.95 2.60 -14.66
C PHE A 197 3.72 2.39 -15.96
N TRP A 198 3.43 1.31 -16.70
CA TRP A 198 4.05 1.01 -17.99
C TRP A 198 3.39 1.80 -19.13
N THR A 199 3.72 3.11 -19.18
CA THR A 199 3.28 3.98 -20.27
C THR A 199 3.89 3.52 -21.60
N PRO A 200 3.31 3.92 -22.76
CA PRO A 200 3.90 3.60 -24.08
C PRO A 200 5.37 4.00 -24.21
N GLU A 201 5.78 5.09 -23.57
CA GLU A 201 7.18 5.53 -23.57
C GLU A 201 8.08 4.58 -22.76
N ARG A 202 7.65 4.16 -21.56
CA ARG A 202 8.41 3.19 -20.75
C ARG A 202 8.51 1.84 -21.44
N ASP A 203 7.42 1.37 -22.04
CA ASP A 203 7.41 0.13 -22.83
C ASP A 203 8.38 0.18 -24.00
N ARG A 204 8.36 1.27 -24.77
CA ARG A 204 9.30 1.46 -25.88
C ARG A 204 10.75 1.39 -25.39
N LYS A 205 11.10 2.12 -24.33
CA LYS A 205 12.45 2.10 -23.74
C LYS A 205 12.86 0.72 -23.23
N ALA A 206 11.92 -0.01 -22.59
CA ALA A 206 12.17 -1.37 -22.13
C ALA A 206 12.45 -2.33 -23.29
N GLN A 207 11.74 -2.19 -24.42
CA GLN A 207 11.99 -2.98 -25.63
C GLN A 207 13.31 -2.60 -26.30
N GLU A 208 13.60 -1.31 -26.45
CA GLU A 208 14.85 -0.80 -27.03
C GLU A 208 16.09 -1.23 -26.23
N SER A 209 15.97 -1.41 -24.92
CA SER A 209 17.04 -1.97 -24.07
C SER A 209 17.24 -3.48 -24.25
N GLY A 210 16.32 -4.18 -24.93
CA GLY A 210 16.30 -5.65 -25.04
C GLY A 210 15.87 -6.39 -23.77
N LEU A 211 15.50 -5.68 -22.69
CA LEU A 211 15.18 -6.28 -21.39
C LEU A 211 13.70 -6.64 -21.23
N GLY A 212 12.80 -5.88 -21.90
CA GLY A 212 11.37 -5.93 -21.60
C GLY A 212 11.05 -5.45 -20.17
N ARG A 213 9.76 -5.43 -19.80
CA ARG A 213 9.30 -4.92 -18.48
C ARG A 213 9.98 -5.65 -17.31
N ILE A 214 9.96 -6.98 -17.34
CA ILE A 214 10.49 -7.81 -16.24
C ILE A 214 12.01 -7.65 -16.10
N GLY A 215 12.75 -7.67 -17.23
CA GLY A 215 14.19 -7.48 -17.19
C GLY A 215 14.60 -6.10 -16.68
N VAL A 216 13.86 -5.05 -17.03
CA VAL A 216 14.07 -3.69 -16.48
C VAL A 216 13.87 -3.68 -14.97
N VAL A 217 12.77 -4.26 -14.46
CA VAL A 217 12.51 -4.33 -13.00
C VAL A 217 13.58 -5.18 -12.31
N THR A 218 14.02 -6.28 -12.94
CA THR A 218 15.07 -7.15 -12.39
C THR A 218 16.39 -6.39 -12.23
N ILE A 219 16.85 -5.68 -13.27
CA ILE A 219 18.07 -4.86 -13.17
C ILE A 219 17.87 -3.71 -12.17
N ALA A 220 16.70 -3.06 -12.17
CA ALA A 220 16.40 -1.97 -11.24
C ALA A 220 16.48 -2.43 -9.77
N SER A 221 16.03 -3.65 -9.47
CA SER A 221 16.12 -4.23 -8.13
C SER A 221 17.57 -4.45 -7.68
N ILE A 222 18.45 -4.78 -8.61
CA ILE A 222 19.89 -4.94 -8.34
C ILE A 222 20.54 -3.57 -8.17
N VAL A 223 20.29 -2.63 -9.07
CA VAL A 223 20.83 -1.27 -9.03
C VAL A 223 20.46 -0.55 -7.72
N GLU A 224 19.23 -0.73 -7.25
CA GLU A 224 18.77 -0.13 -5.98
C GLU A 224 19.57 -0.61 -4.77
N GLU A 225 19.95 -1.89 -4.77
CA GLU A 225 20.73 -2.50 -3.68
C GLU A 225 22.25 -2.19 -3.78
N GLU A 226 22.73 -1.77 -4.95
CA GLU A 226 24.14 -1.42 -5.14
C GLU A 226 24.45 0.00 -4.68
N THR A 227 23.53 0.94 -4.84
CA THR A 227 23.78 2.33 -4.46
C THR A 227 22.60 3.06 -3.83
N VAL A 228 22.89 3.84 -2.80
CA VAL A 228 21.93 4.80 -2.22
C VAL A 228 21.91 6.12 -3.00
N ARG A 229 22.91 6.36 -3.88
CA ARG A 229 23.03 7.56 -4.70
C ARG A 229 22.13 7.46 -5.92
N VAL A 230 21.01 8.18 -5.90
CA VAL A 230 20.00 8.11 -6.97
C VAL A 230 20.55 8.60 -8.31
N ASP A 231 21.38 9.61 -8.28
CA ASP A 231 22.03 10.20 -9.46
C ASP A 231 23.08 9.30 -10.12
N GLU A 232 23.61 8.30 -9.39
CA GLU A 232 24.56 7.31 -9.94
C GLU A 232 23.88 6.07 -10.54
N ARG A 233 22.62 5.82 -10.19
CA ARG A 233 21.87 4.63 -10.66
C ARG A 233 21.87 4.45 -12.18
N PRO A 234 21.68 5.49 -13.03
CA PRO A 234 21.74 5.33 -14.48
C PRO A 234 23.09 4.81 -14.97
N LYS A 235 24.17 5.21 -14.34
CA LYS A 235 25.53 4.79 -14.69
C LYS A 235 25.79 3.34 -14.28
N ILE A 236 25.38 2.94 -13.06
CA ILE A 236 25.46 1.53 -12.62
C ILE A 236 24.58 0.63 -13.50
N ALA A 237 23.38 1.07 -13.87
CA ALA A 237 22.51 0.36 -14.80
C ALA A 237 23.23 0.12 -16.14
N GLY A 238 23.94 1.13 -16.65
CA GLY A 238 24.76 1.02 -17.87
C GLY A 238 25.84 -0.06 -17.75
N VAL A 239 26.49 -0.23 -16.59
CA VAL A 239 27.45 -1.31 -16.36
C VAL A 239 26.78 -2.67 -16.51
N PHE A 240 25.63 -2.89 -15.84
CA PHE A 240 24.94 -4.17 -15.92
C PHE A 240 24.43 -4.48 -17.33
N ILE A 241 23.91 -3.49 -18.05
CA ILE A 241 23.47 -3.66 -19.45
C ILE A 241 24.68 -4.00 -20.36
N ASN A 242 25.83 -3.34 -20.16
CA ASN A 242 27.05 -3.66 -20.90
C ASN A 242 27.51 -5.11 -20.64
N ARG A 243 27.42 -5.57 -19.39
CA ARG A 243 27.76 -6.96 -19.03
C ARG A 243 26.82 -7.97 -19.67
N LEU A 244 25.51 -7.69 -19.66
CA LEU A 244 24.51 -8.52 -20.35
C LEU A 244 24.79 -8.62 -21.84
N ASN A 245 25.00 -7.48 -22.51
CA ASN A 245 25.28 -7.42 -23.95
C ASN A 245 26.58 -8.16 -24.32
N ARG A 246 27.57 -8.20 -23.42
CA ARG A 246 28.82 -8.94 -23.60
C ARG A 246 28.71 -10.43 -23.25
N GLY A 247 27.60 -10.89 -22.69
CA GLY A 247 27.42 -12.27 -22.21
C GLY A 247 28.31 -12.64 -21.02
N THR A 248 28.70 -11.64 -20.20
CA THR A 248 29.45 -11.85 -18.97
C THR A 248 28.51 -11.90 -17.76
N PRO A 249 28.84 -12.67 -16.70
CA PRO A 249 28.06 -12.68 -15.46
C PRO A 249 27.90 -11.27 -14.87
N LEU A 250 26.75 -10.96 -14.26
CA LEU A 250 26.50 -9.64 -13.64
C LEU A 250 27.38 -9.41 -12.42
N GLN A 251 27.65 -10.45 -11.62
CA GLN A 251 28.48 -10.43 -10.41
C GLN A 251 28.04 -9.37 -9.40
N ALA A 252 26.73 -9.31 -9.16
CA ALA A 252 26.12 -8.38 -8.24
C ALA A 252 26.00 -9.00 -6.84
N CYS A 253 26.65 -8.44 -5.82
CA CYS A 253 26.59 -8.92 -4.44
C CYS A 253 25.16 -9.05 -3.87
N PRO A 254 24.23 -8.13 -4.15
CA PRO A 254 22.85 -8.24 -3.67
C PRO A 254 22.14 -9.53 -4.08
N THR A 255 22.42 -10.05 -5.26
CA THR A 255 21.80 -11.30 -5.74
C THR A 255 22.26 -12.51 -4.94
N VAL A 256 23.50 -12.50 -4.43
CA VAL A 256 24.02 -13.56 -3.55
C VAL A 256 23.34 -13.49 -2.18
N LYS A 257 23.16 -12.30 -1.61
CA LYS A 257 22.42 -12.13 -0.36
C LYS A 257 20.97 -12.63 -0.48
N PHE A 258 20.34 -12.33 -1.60
CA PHE A 258 19.00 -12.83 -1.90
C PHE A 258 18.97 -14.36 -2.04
N ALA A 259 19.93 -14.94 -2.76
CA ALA A 259 20.09 -16.39 -2.92
C ALA A 259 20.26 -17.13 -1.59
N LEU A 260 20.95 -16.51 -0.63
CA LEU A 260 21.14 -17.02 0.73
C LEU A 260 19.93 -16.74 1.65
N ASN A 261 19.00 -15.91 1.21
CA ASN A 261 17.92 -15.36 2.04
C ASN A 261 18.43 -14.72 3.35
N ASP A 262 19.64 -14.14 3.30
CA ASP A 262 20.29 -13.49 4.45
C ASP A 262 20.66 -12.05 4.10
N PHE A 263 19.80 -11.12 4.50
CA PHE A 263 19.97 -9.69 4.28
C PHE A 263 20.76 -8.99 5.39
N THR A 264 21.21 -9.74 6.40
CA THR A 264 22.07 -9.22 7.48
C THR A 264 23.54 -9.19 7.08
N ILE A 265 23.92 -9.92 6.02
CA ILE A 265 25.26 -9.95 5.47
C ILE A 265 25.68 -8.53 5.03
N ARG A 266 26.59 -7.93 5.76
CA ARG A 266 27.16 -6.62 5.39
C ARG A 266 28.19 -6.71 4.27
N ARG A 267 29.02 -7.79 4.29
CA ARG A 267 30.07 -8.04 3.29
C ARG A 267 29.94 -9.46 2.75
N VAL A 268 29.78 -9.59 1.43
CA VAL A 268 29.81 -10.90 0.76
C VAL A 268 31.25 -11.38 0.74
N LEU A 269 31.50 -12.57 1.30
CA LEU A 269 32.81 -13.26 1.33
C LEU A 269 32.83 -14.35 0.27
N THR A 270 34.03 -14.86 -0.03
CA THR A 270 34.26 -15.89 -1.08
C THR A 270 33.38 -17.13 -0.91
N HIS A 271 33.18 -17.59 0.33
CA HIS A 271 32.32 -18.75 0.60
C HIS A 271 30.84 -18.50 0.30
N HIS A 272 30.37 -17.27 0.41
CA HIS A 272 28.97 -16.89 0.00
C HIS A 272 28.79 -17.05 -1.51
N LEU A 273 29.83 -16.78 -2.32
CA LEU A 273 29.78 -16.87 -3.78
C LEU A 273 29.59 -18.30 -4.28
N SER A 274 29.76 -19.31 -3.40
CA SER A 274 29.60 -20.72 -3.75
C SER A 274 28.14 -21.19 -3.72
N VAL A 275 27.18 -20.37 -3.23
CA VAL A 275 25.75 -20.75 -3.13
C VAL A 275 25.21 -21.22 -4.48
N GLU A 276 24.58 -22.41 -4.48
CA GLU A 276 23.88 -22.96 -5.64
C GLU A 276 22.47 -22.38 -5.70
N SER A 277 22.29 -21.41 -6.58
CA SER A 277 21.01 -20.75 -6.80
C SER A 277 20.99 -20.09 -8.17
N PRO A 278 19.88 -20.13 -8.90
CA PRO A 278 19.75 -19.41 -10.17
C PRO A 278 19.86 -17.89 -10.02
N TYR A 279 19.70 -17.37 -8.79
CA TYR A 279 19.94 -15.97 -8.47
C TYR A 279 21.43 -15.63 -8.27
N ASN A 280 22.34 -16.61 -8.20
CA ASN A 280 23.75 -16.32 -8.05
C ASN A 280 24.37 -15.83 -9.37
N THR A 281 24.41 -14.52 -9.55
CA THR A 281 24.94 -13.86 -10.76
C THR A 281 26.47 -13.91 -10.88
N TYR A 282 27.18 -14.53 -9.95
CA TYR A 282 28.60 -14.89 -10.10
C TYR A 282 28.78 -16.20 -10.86
N LYS A 283 27.82 -17.13 -10.72
CA LYS A 283 27.86 -18.45 -11.38
C LYS A 283 27.08 -18.47 -12.71
N HIS A 284 25.95 -17.76 -12.76
CA HIS A 284 25.06 -17.75 -13.91
C HIS A 284 25.17 -16.46 -14.70
N LYS A 285 25.22 -16.60 -16.04
CA LYS A 285 25.19 -15.49 -16.98
C LYS A 285 23.75 -15.06 -17.26
N GLY A 286 23.58 -13.82 -17.67
CA GLY A 286 22.25 -13.29 -17.99
C GLY A 286 21.55 -12.72 -16.76
N LEU A 287 20.24 -12.52 -16.89
CA LEU A 287 19.37 -12.05 -15.78
C LEU A 287 19.10 -13.21 -14.82
N PRO A 288 18.98 -12.95 -13.52
CA PRO A 288 18.38 -13.91 -12.60
C PRO A 288 16.90 -14.14 -12.95
N PRO A 289 16.23 -15.17 -12.38
CA PRO A 289 14.85 -15.54 -12.72
C PRO A 289 13.82 -14.41 -12.55
N GLY A 290 14.09 -13.47 -11.65
CA GLY A 290 13.24 -12.32 -11.37
C GLY A 290 13.90 -11.28 -10.49
N PRO A 291 13.17 -10.20 -10.13
CA PRO A 291 13.67 -9.16 -9.25
C PRO A 291 13.97 -9.67 -7.84
N ILE A 292 14.99 -9.10 -7.19
CA ILE A 292 15.39 -9.43 -5.81
C ILE A 292 14.68 -8.54 -4.75
N ASN A 293 13.97 -7.56 -5.18
CA ASN A 293 13.06 -6.71 -4.39
C ASN A 293 12.05 -6.02 -5.32
N ALA A 294 11.06 -5.33 -4.76
CA ALA A 294 10.22 -4.37 -5.48
C ALA A 294 10.97 -3.03 -5.53
N PRO A 295 11.61 -2.65 -6.65
CA PRO A 295 12.45 -1.46 -6.71
C PRO A 295 11.62 -0.18 -6.77
N SER A 296 12.18 0.91 -6.28
CA SER A 296 11.58 2.25 -6.41
C SER A 296 11.40 2.65 -7.88
N ILE A 297 10.42 3.52 -8.13
CA ILE A 297 10.19 4.11 -9.46
C ILE A 297 11.47 4.74 -10.01
N SER A 298 12.25 5.43 -9.15
CA SER A 298 13.52 6.05 -9.56
C SER A 298 14.57 5.06 -10.03
N SER A 299 14.59 3.83 -9.48
CA SER A 299 15.49 2.78 -9.94
C SER A 299 15.06 2.20 -11.28
N VAL A 300 13.75 2.02 -11.49
CA VAL A 300 13.20 1.60 -12.79
C VAL A 300 13.49 2.66 -13.85
N ASP A 301 13.23 3.93 -13.55
CA ASP A 301 13.50 5.04 -14.49
C ASP A 301 15.00 5.20 -14.77
N ALA A 302 15.88 4.90 -13.82
CA ALA A 302 17.33 4.89 -14.02
C ALA A 302 17.77 3.79 -15.03
N VAL A 303 17.14 2.62 -15.00
CA VAL A 303 17.40 1.55 -15.98
C VAL A 303 16.83 1.91 -17.36
N LEU A 304 15.62 2.47 -17.43
CA LEU A 304 15.01 2.92 -18.70
C LEU A 304 15.78 4.07 -19.36
N ASN A 305 16.54 4.84 -18.59
CA ASN A 305 17.35 5.96 -19.03
C ASN A 305 18.84 5.76 -18.69
N TYR A 306 19.31 4.51 -18.79
CA TYR A 306 20.70 4.20 -18.43
C TYR A 306 21.71 5.01 -19.23
N GLU A 307 22.83 5.36 -18.57
CA GLU A 307 23.92 6.08 -19.20
C GLU A 307 24.69 5.15 -20.15
N LYS A 308 24.83 5.55 -21.41
CA LYS A 308 25.62 4.81 -22.42
C LYS A 308 27.10 5.13 -22.27
N HIS A 309 27.87 4.15 -21.83
CA HIS A 309 29.31 4.26 -21.61
C HIS A 309 30.02 2.90 -21.84
N GLY A 310 31.32 2.87 -21.75
CA GLY A 310 32.11 1.64 -21.96
C GLY A 310 32.60 0.98 -20.68
N TYR A 311 31.99 1.24 -19.53
CA TYR A 311 32.39 0.62 -18.26
C TYR A 311 31.77 -0.76 -18.08
N TYR A 312 32.55 -1.68 -17.49
CA TYR A 312 32.15 -3.04 -17.13
C TYR A 312 32.30 -3.35 -15.64
N PHE A 313 32.95 -2.45 -14.88
CA PHE A 313 33.25 -2.64 -13.47
C PHE A 313 33.05 -1.33 -12.73
N PHE A 314 32.74 -1.44 -11.44
CA PHE A 314 32.75 -0.33 -10.49
C PHE A 314 33.23 -0.81 -9.12
N SER A 315 33.75 0.05 -8.31
CA SER A 315 34.15 -0.18 -6.92
C SER A 315 33.86 1.07 -6.08
N ALA A 316 33.68 0.91 -4.77
CA ALA A 316 33.46 2.05 -3.90
C ALA A 316 34.63 3.06 -4.02
N ASN A 317 34.27 4.36 -3.99
CA ASN A 317 35.24 5.44 -4.06
C ASN A 317 36.05 5.53 -2.74
N PRO A 318 37.40 5.63 -2.81
CA PRO A 318 38.25 5.74 -1.62
C PRO A 318 38.05 6.99 -0.78
N ASP A 319 37.28 8.00 -1.26
CA ASP A 319 36.91 9.20 -0.52
C ASP A 319 35.73 9.01 0.46
N PHE A 320 35.14 7.81 0.51
CA PHE A 320 33.98 7.47 1.34
C PHE A 320 32.73 8.32 1.09
N SER A 321 32.63 8.96 -0.07
CA SER A 321 31.45 9.78 -0.48
C SER A 321 30.17 8.99 -0.68
N GLY A 322 30.28 7.65 -0.74
CA GLY A 322 29.20 6.73 -1.09
C GLY A 322 28.98 6.62 -2.61
N TYR A 323 29.84 7.22 -3.43
CA TYR A 323 29.91 7.03 -4.87
C TYR A 323 30.86 5.92 -5.24
N HIS A 324 30.86 5.58 -6.54
CA HIS A 324 31.74 4.55 -7.11
C HIS A 324 32.73 5.10 -8.13
N VAL A 325 33.86 4.43 -8.27
CA VAL A 325 34.81 4.62 -9.35
C VAL A 325 34.55 3.53 -10.40
N PHE A 326 34.42 3.93 -11.66
CA PHE A 326 34.10 3.06 -12.78
C PHE A 326 35.35 2.69 -13.57
N ALA A 327 35.36 1.45 -14.13
CA ALA A 327 36.48 0.94 -14.89
C ALA A 327 36.02 0.18 -16.14
N LYS A 328 36.82 0.27 -17.22
CA LYS A 328 36.59 -0.44 -18.48
C LYS A 328 37.23 -1.84 -18.47
N THR A 329 38.32 -2.01 -17.74
CA THR A 329 39.11 -3.24 -17.69
C THR A 329 39.16 -3.79 -16.26
N LEU A 330 39.44 -5.10 -16.15
CA LEU A 330 39.65 -5.74 -14.87
C LEU A 330 40.87 -5.20 -14.11
N ASP A 331 41.92 -4.83 -14.88
CA ASP A 331 43.14 -4.26 -14.27
C ASP A 331 42.89 -2.90 -13.65
N GLU A 332 42.09 -2.04 -14.32
CA GLU A 332 41.66 -0.78 -13.73
C GLU A 332 40.82 -1.00 -12.48
N HIS A 333 39.85 -1.92 -12.55
CA HIS A 333 39.02 -2.26 -11.40
C HIS A 333 39.86 -2.75 -10.21
N ASN A 334 40.82 -3.64 -10.47
CA ASN A 334 41.69 -4.16 -9.44
C ASN A 334 42.59 -3.08 -8.83
N ARG A 335 43.01 -2.06 -9.61
CA ARG A 335 43.73 -0.90 -9.07
C ARG A 335 42.81 -0.09 -8.14
N ASN A 336 41.64 0.28 -8.60
CA ASN A 336 40.65 1.05 -7.82
C ASN A 336 40.26 0.31 -6.53
N ALA A 337 40.03 -1.02 -6.60
CA ALA A 337 39.72 -1.83 -5.43
C ALA A 337 40.86 -1.84 -4.40
N ARG A 338 42.12 -1.89 -4.86
CA ARG A 338 43.27 -1.80 -3.97
C ARG A 338 43.41 -0.41 -3.32
N GLU A 339 43.10 0.65 -4.04
CA GLU A 339 43.09 2.02 -3.50
C GLU A 339 42.02 2.17 -2.41
N TYR A 340 40.82 1.69 -2.66
CA TYR A 340 39.76 1.66 -1.66
C TYR A 340 40.15 0.86 -0.42
N GLN A 341 40.77 -0.32 -0.59
CA GLN A 341 41.24 -1.16 0.53
C GLN A 341 42.35 -0.45 1.35
N ARG A 342 43.25 0.28 0.68
CA ARG A 342 44.27 1.09 1.38
C ARG A 342 43.64 2.21 2.20
N ALA A 343 42.63 2.90 1.63
CA ALA A 343 41.89 3.95 2.34
C ALA A 343 41.17 3.40 3.58
N LEU A 344 40.53 2.22 3.49
CA LEU A 344 39.91 1.52 4.62
C LEU A 344 40.95 1.23 5.73
N ASN A 345 42.11 0.69 5.34
CA ASN A 345 43.16 0.39 6.28
C ASN A 345 43.71 1.63 7.00
N GLN A 346 43.86 2.74 6.28
CA GLN A 346 44.28 4.03 6.87
C GLN A 346 43.28 4.56 7.89
N GLN A 347 41.98 4.36 7.64
CA GLN A 347 40.88 4.71 8.55
C GLN A 347 40.67 3.67 9.67
N ARG A 348 41.50 2.61 9.72
CA ARG A 348 41.37 1.47 10.65
C ARG A 348 39.99 0.76 10.59
N ILE A 349 39.37 0.75 9.42
CA ILE A 349 38.10 0.08 9.18
C ILE A 349 38.43 -1.35 8.67
N PHE A 350 38.49 -2.30 9.59
CA PHE A 350 38.89 -3.72 9.29
C PHE A 350 37.68 -4.64 9.10
N ARG A 351 36.48 -4.13 8.90
CA ARG A 351 35.25 -4.93 8.79
C ARG A 351 34.79 -5.11 7.35
#